data_e4d35e0ce1d14bde69667bbb4a8ea58b
#
_entry.id   e4d35e0ce1d14bde69667bbb4a8ea58b
#
_cell.length_a   1.000
_cell.length_b   1.000
_cell.length_c   1.000
_cell.angle_alpha   90.00
_cell.angle_beta   90.00
_cell.angle_gamma   90.00
#
_symmetry.space_group_name_H-M   'P 1'
#
loop_
_entity.id
_entity.type
_entity.pdbx_description
1 polymer ?
#
loop_
_entity_poly.entity_id
_entity_poly.type
_entity_poly.pdbx_seq_one_letter_code
_entity_poly.pdbx_strand_id
1 'polypeptide(L)'
;MPSIISCIYTEQKGFIWIGTPTGLIRFDGTELKKYTAQPDNENSLPNDSILQIIEDNQQTTWILTTTGIARYSLIHDNFFIPKLNNQPIIAKSICKIADGLLFGGINKIYKYSYATNTISLIREFKTDEPFIIRSIQMWKPDTILCLSWQQGILQMNLKNFEITPFPFQYGNDNVGIIIDSQQRIWLSTYNNGVKCFSAQGKLIASYTTQNSRLSSDIVLCMTEFKQKIWMGTDGGGINILDPTTGNITVLEHISGDNHSLPTNTILCLHSDSAGNIWAGSKREGVINIREVSMRTYTNVVLGHNKGLSQSTVLQLYQEPASEELWIATDGGGINKFIPSTETFVHYPDTWGDKMVSITGFTPNELLVSAFSKGIFIFDKKTGKKRPFAIMSPSLEHHIRYSGQPINLYRDTPNSILILSSPPYRYHTSTRQLT
;
A
#
# COMPACT_ATOMS: atom_id res chain seq x y z
N MET A 1 11.55 4.02 14.03
CA MET A 1 12.01 3.71 12.67
C MET A 1 12.64 4.95 12.05
N PRO A 2 13.65 4.85 11.18
CA PRO A 2 14.17 6.02 10.45
C PRO A 2 13.08 6.62 9.56
N SER A 3 13.12 7.94 9.40
CA SER A 3 12.13 8.67 8.59
C SER A 3 12.39 8.52 7.07
N ILE A 4 13.66 8.35 6.66
CA ILE A 4 14.06 8.22 5.26
C ILE A 4 14.38 6.76 4.95
N ILE A 5 13.68 6.19 3.97
CA ILE A 5 13.88 4.82 3.50
C ILE A 5 14.38 4.87 2.06
N SER A 6 15.59 4.36 1.83
CA SER A 6 16.22 4.35 0.50
C SER A 6 15.83 3.14 -0.34
N CYS A 7 15.67 1.97 0.26
CA CYS A 7 15.24 0.75 -0.41
C CYS A 7 14.61 -0.23 0.58
N ILE A 8 13.78 -1.14 0.06
CA ILE A 8 13.17 -2.23 0.83
C ILE A 8 13.32 -3.50 0.01
N TYR A 9 13.55 -4.63 0.68
CA TYR A 9 13.59 -5.94 0.07
C TYR A 9 13.03 -7.01 1.03
N THR A 10 12.19 -7.90 0.53
CA THR A 10 11.68 -9.06 1.26
C THR A 10 12.35 -10.32 0.73
N GLU A 11 13.08 -11.04 1.57
CA GLU A 11 13.73 -12.28 1.17
C GLU A 11 12.78 -13.49 1.30
N GLN A 12 13.08 -14.57 0.60
CA GLN A 12 12.26 -15.79 0.59
C GLN A 12 12.06 -16.40 1.98
N LYS A 13 13.00 -16.19 2.91
CA LYS A 13 12.91 -16.63 4.31
C LYS A 13 11.99 -15.81 5.18
N GLY A 14 11.39 -14.73 4.63
CA GLY A 14 10.41 -13.87 5.28
C GLY A 14 10.97 -12.67 6.02
N PHE A 15 12.29 -12.47 6.05
CA PHE A 15 12.85 -11.23 6.58
C PHE A 15 12.60 -10.05 5.63
N ILE A 16 12.34 -8.90 6.20
CA ILE A 16 12.22 -7.64 5.48
C ILE A 16 13.45 -6.80 5.80
N TRP A 17 14.20 -6.47 4.75
CA TRP A 17 15.36 -5.62 4.83
C TRP A 17 14.99 -4.20 4.42
N ILE A 18 15.39 -3.25 5.24
CA ILE A 18 15.09 -1.83 5.07
C ILE A 18 16.40 -1.06 5.05
N GLY A 19 16.72 -0.52 3.89
CA GLY A 19 17.89 0.34 3.71
C GLY A 19 17.56 1.79 4.03
N THR A 20 18.48 2.45 4.73
CA THR A 20 18.37 3.85 5.14
C THR A 20 19.70 4.58 4.90
N PRO A 21 19.74 5.92 4.96
CA PRO A 21 21.00 6.66 4.96
C PRO A 21 21.88 6.42 6.19
N THR A 22 21.34 5.85 7.27
CA THR A 22 22.00 5.71 8.59
C THR A 22 22.07 4.28 9.10
N GLY A 23 22.02 3.31 8.20
CA GLY A 23 22.17 1.88 8.49
C GLY A 23 21.15 1.03 7.78
N LEU A 24 21.32 -0.28 7.97
CA LEU A 24 20.45 -1.33 7.48
C LEU A 24 19.60 -1.86 8.63
N ILE A 25 18.33 -2.12 8.37
CA ILE A 25 17.43 -2.72 9.36
C ILE A 25 16.89 -4.03 8.80
N ARG A 26 16.90 -5.08 9.63
CA ARG A 26 16.20 -6.34 9.37
C ARG A 26 14.98 -6.43 10.28
N PHE A 27 13.85 -6.73 9.72
CA PHE A 27 12.59 -6.98 10.41
C PHE A 27 12.17 -8.44 10.20
N ASP A 28 11.87 -9.16 11.26
CA ASP A 28 11.47 -10.57 11.24
C ASP A 28 9.96 -10.80 11.42
N GLY A 29 9.18 -9.74 11.46
CA GLY A 29 7.74 -9.75 11.76
C GLY A 29 7.43 -9.30 13.19
N THR A 30 8.41 -9.32 14.10
CA THR A 30 8.26 -8.93 15.51
C THR A 30 9.30 -7.92 15.95
N GLU A 31 10.58 -8.14 15.62
CA GLU A 31 11.69 -7.31 16.07
C GLU A 31 12.41 -6.62 14.91
N LEU A 32 12.95 -5.45 15.24
CA LEU A 32 13.79 -4.65 14.34
C LEU A 32 15.23 -4.75 14.81
N LYS A 33 16.10 -5.33 13.98
CA LYS A 33 17.53 -5.33 14.23
C LYS A 33 18.25 -4.36 13.30
N LYS A 34 19.02 -3.42 13.88
CA LYS A 34 19.79 -2.43 13.13
C LYS A 34 21.26 -2.85 13.02
N TYR A 35 21.81 -2.68 11.81
CA TYR A 35 23.22 -2.86 11.49
C TYR A 35 23.81 -1.55 10.99
N THR A 36 25.03 -1.24 11.44
CA THR A 36 25.80 -0.06 11.05
C THR A 36 27.22 -0.43 10.68
N ALA A 37 27.88 0.45 9.94
CA ALA A 37 29.31 0.35 9.70
C ALA A 37 30.10 0.55 11.00
N GLN A 38 31.11 -0.29 11.21
CA GLN A 38 32.00 -0.23 12.37
C GLN A 38 33.43 -0.20 11.83
N PRO A 39 34.20 0.88 11.99
CA PRO A 39 35.51 1.05 11.36
C PRO A 39 36.51 -0.05 11.69
N ASP A 40 36.45 -0.60 12.92
CA ASP A 40 37.38 -1.60 13.41
C ASP A 40 36.86 -3.05 13.25
N ASN A 41 35.77 -3.25 12.55
CA ASN A 41 35.13 -4.55 12.36
C ASN A 41 34.98 -4.88 10.88
N GLU A 42 35.87 -5.70 10.34
CA GLU A 42 35.81 -6.12 8.92
C GLU A 42 34.57 -6.93 8.55
N ASN A 43 33.80 -7.41 9.54
CA ASN A 43 32.54 -8.13 9.36
C ASN A 43 31.29 -7.23 9.53
N SER A 44 31.48 -5.93 9.54
CA SER A 44 30.40 -4.95 9.55
C SER A 44 30.06 -4.46 8.13
N LEU A 45 29.04 -3.60 8.01
CA LEU A 45 28.72 -2.93 6.74
C LEU A 45 29.88 -2.02 6.28
N PRO A 46 30.13 -1.91 4.96
CA PRO A 46 31.13 -0.97 4.45
C PRO A 46 30.76 0.51 4.67
N ASN A 47 29.47 0.81 4.76
CA ASN A 47 28.94 2.17 4.98
C ASN A 47 27.48 2.09 5.45
N ASP A 48 27.01 3.10 6.18
CA ASP A 48 25.64 3.20 6.67
C ASP A 48 24.63 3.57 5.59
N SER A 49 25.05 4.25 4.53
CA SER A 49 24.15 4.67 3.46
C SER A 49 23.87 3.52 2.50
N ILE A 50 22.70 2.93 2.64
CA ILE A 50 22.26 1.76 1.86
C ILE A 50 21.62 2.24 0.56
N LEU A 51 22.07 1.69 -0.57
CA LEU A 51 21.58 2.04 -1.91
C LEU A 51 20.58 1.02 -2.47
N GLN A 52 20.90 -0.28 -2.34
CA GLN A 52 20.09 -1.36 -2.87
C GLN A 52 20.30 -2.64 -2.07
N ILE A 53 19.28 -3.47 -1.99
CA ILE A 53 19.31 -4.79 -1.36
C ILE A 53 18.72 -5.78 -2.35
N ILE A 54 19.31 -6.95 -2.47
CA ILE A 54 18.85 -8.01 -3.37
C ILE A 54 19.21 -9.38 -2.77
N GLU A 55 18.35 -10.36 -2.95
CA GLU A 55 18.65 -11.76 -2.70
C GLU A 55 19.05 -12.42 -4.02
N ASP A 56 20.16 -13.14 -4.06
CA ASP A 56 20.65 -13.84 -5.23
C ASP A 56 19.93 -15.19 -5.45
N ASN A 57 20.31 -15.91 -6.52
CA ASN A 57 19.72 -17.21 -6.83
C ASN A 57 20.13 -18.33 -5.85
N GLN A 58 21.11 -18.07 -4.97
CA GLN A 58 21.53 -18.96 -3.90
C GLN A 58 20.93 -18.58 -2.53
N GLN A 59 19.91 -17.69 -2.53
CA GLN A 59 19.26 -17.17 -1.34
C GLN A 59 20.22 -16.44 -0.39
N THR A 60 21.22 -15.78 -0.95
CA THR A 60 22.14 -14.92 -0.21
C THR A 60 21.75 -13.47 -0.39
N THR A 61 21.63 -12.74 0.71
CA THR A 61 21.27 -11.32 0.70
C THR A 61 22.52 -10.46 0.50
N TRP A 62 22.47 -9.61 -0.51
CA TRP A 62 23.50 -8.66 -0.89
C TRP A 62 23.05 -7.24 -0.63
N ILE A 63 23.94 -6.47 -0.03
CA ILE A 63 23.71 -5.09 0.35
C ILE A 63 24.69 -4.20 -0.39
N LEU A 64 24.17 -3.25 -1.15
CA LEU A 64 24.92 -2.23 -1.83
C LEU A 64 24.90 -0.95 -1.00
N THR A 65 26.10 -0.47 -0.65
CA THR A 65 26.29 0.79 0.08
C THR A 65 27.00 1.82 -0.79
N THR A 66 27.12 3.05 -0.33
CA THR A 66 27.82 4.11 -1.08
C THR A 66 29.29 3.84 -1.31
N THR A 67 29.98 3.08 -0.45
CA THR A 67 31.43 2.82 -0.49
C THR A 67 31.81 1.36 -0.69
N GLY A 68 30.84 0.45 -0.76
CA GLY A 68 31.16 -0.97 -0.95
C GLY A 68 29.94 -1.87 -1.04
N ILE A 69 30.21 -3.14 -1.26
CA ILE A 69 29.24 -4.21 -1.36
C ILE A 69 29.44 -5.14 -0.17
N ALA A 70 28.34 -5.60 0.44
CA ALA A 70 28.38 -6.60 1.50
C ALA A 70 27.47 -7.79 1.18
N ARG A 71 27.88 -8.98 1.60
CA ARG A 71 27.09 -10.20 1.59
C ARG A 71 26.74 -10.56 3.02
N TYR A 72 25.47 -10.72 3.33
CA TYR A 72 25.00 -11.08 4.66
C TYR A 72 25.17 -12.59 4.93
N SER A 73 25.65 -12.93 6.12
CA SER A 73 25.73 -14.30 6.63
C SER A 73 24.69 -14.50 7.75
N LEU A 74 23.66 -15.29 7.49
CA LEU A 74 22.62 -15.59 8.48
C LEU A 74 23.20 -16.42 9.66
N ILE A 75 24.17 -17.29 9.40
CA ILE A 75 24.77 -18.18 10.43
C ILE A 75 25.53 -17.37 11.46
N HIS A 76 26.30 -16.38 11.00
CA HIS A 76 27.15 -15.56 11.88
C HIS A 76 26.50 -14.21 12.21
N ASP A 77 25.36 -13.89 11.60
CA ASP A 77 24.66 -12.63 11.71
C ASP A 77 25.57 -11.40 11.50
N ASN A 78 26.41 -11.48 10.48
CA ASN A 78 27.42 -10.50 10.11
C ASN A 78 27.56 -10.35 8.59
N PHE A 79 28.51 -9.55 8.13
CA PHE A 79 28.70 -9.22 6.73
C PHE A 79 30.11 -9.65 6.27
N PHE A 80 30.15 -10.15 5.04
CA PHE A 80 31.40 -10.38 4.30
C PHE A 80 31.51 -9.32 3.20
N ILE A 81 32.66 -8.63 3.13
CA ILE A 81 32.95 -7.60 2.13
C ILE A 81 33.79 -8.18 1.01
N PRO A 82 33.25 -8.46 -0.19
CA PRO A 82 34.05 -8.94 -1.31
C PRO A 82 35.03 -7.86 -1.78
N LYS A 83 36.26 -8.26 -2.01
CA LYS A 83 37.35 -7.38 -2.45
C LYS A 83 37.90 -7.85 -3.80
N LEU A 84 38.28 -6.93 -4.65
CA LEU A 84 39.03 -7.18 -5.88
C LEU A 84 40.43 -6.57 -5.71
N ASN A 85 41.49 -7.39 -5.79
CA ASN A 85 42.87 -6.96 -5.54
C ASN A 85 43.05 -6.24 -4.18
N ASN A 86 42.42 -6.79 -3.13
CA ASN A 86 42.38 -6.24 -1.76
C ASN A 86 41.67 -4.87 -1.61
N GLN A 87 40.96 -4.41 -2.62
CA GLN A 87 40.21 -3.16 -2.56
C GLN A 87 38.69 -3.44 -2.58
N PRO A 88 37.90 -2.75 -1.78
CA PRO A 88 36.44 -2.85 -1.84
C PRO A 88 35.92 -2.39 -3.22
N ILE A 89 34.84 -3.02 -3.66
CA ILE A 89 34.22 -2.71 -4.95
C ILE A 89 33.14 -1.67 -4.71
N ILE A 90 33.28 -0.52 -5.37
CA ILE A 90 32.27 0.55 -5.32
C ILE A 90 31.33 0.38 -6.52
N ALA A 91 30.06 0.12 -6.23
CA ALA A 91 29.01 0.04 -7.23
C ALA A 91 27.81 0.93 -6.87
N LYS A 92 26.95 1.20 -7.85
CA LYS A 92 25.73 2.02 -7.72
C LYS A 92 24.46 1.23 -8.08
N SER A 93 24.62 0.06 -8.66
CA SER A 93 23.55 -0.85 -9.02
C SER A 93 23.98 -2.30 -9.01
N ILE A 94 23.01 -3.20 -8.78
CA ILE A 94 23.21 -4.64 -8.75
C ILE A 94 22.07 -5.32 -9.50
N CYS A 95 22.38 -6.38 -10.25
CA CYS A 95 21.40 -7.16 -11.00
C CYS A 95 21.72 -8.65 -10.94
N LYS A 96 20.71 -9.51 -10.83
CA LYS A 96 20.84 -10.96 -10.92
C LYS A 96 21.00 -11.40 -12.37
N ILE A 97 21.93 -12.35 -12.58
CA ILE A 97 22.07 -13.11 -13.82
C ILE A 97 22.04 -14.62 -13.50
N ALA A 98 21.96 -15.45 -14.51
CA ALA A 98 21.79 -16.89 -14.31
C ALA A 98 22.92 -17.52 -13.48
N ASP A 99 24.17 -17.09 -13.71
CA ASP A 99 25.40 -17.66 -13.11
C ASP A 99 26.08 -16.74 -12.08
N GLY A 100 25.40 -15.68 -11.62
CA GLY A 100 25.98 -14.75 -10.67
C GLY A 100 25.23 -13.45 -10.50
N LEU A 101 26.00 -12.39 -10.20
CA LEU A 101 25.52 -11.02 -10.07
C LEU A 101 26.37 -10.08 -10.91
N LEU A 102 25.76 -9.02 -11.40
CA LEU A 102 26.45 -7.90 -12.03
C LEU A 102 26.35 -6.66 -11.12
N PHE A 103 27.44 -5.91 -11.06
CA PHE A 103 27.53 -4.68 -10.30
C PHE A 103 27.95 -3.56 -11.23
N GLY A 104 27.12 -2.53 -11.34
CA GLY A 104 27.41 -1.30 -12.10
C GLY A 104 28.04 -0.23 -11.21
N GLY A 105 29.26 0.13 -11.51
CA GLY A 105 30.02 1.14 -10.79
C GLY A 105 30.21 2.43 -11.58
N ILE A 106 31.23 3.19 -11.20
CA ILE A 106 31.72 4.34 -11.95
C ILE A 106 32.72 3.83 -12.97
N ASN A 107 32.43 4.00 -14.25
CA ASN A 107 33.24 3.53 -15.39
C ASN A 107 33.52 2.03 -15.41
N LYS A 108 32.86 1.22 -14.60
CA LYS A 108 33.18 -0.20 -14.45
C LYS A 108 31.93 -1.06 -14.28
N ILE A 109 31.97 -2.28 -14.84
CA ILE A 109 31.03 -3.34 -14.55
C ILE A 109 31.81 -4.53 -14.00
N TYR A 110 31.36 -5.04 -12.87
CA TYR A 110 31.91 -6.22 -12.21
C TYR A 110 30.92 -7.37 -12.28
N LYS A 111 31.45 -8.60 -12.26
CA LYS A 111 30.67 -9.84 -12.18
C LYS A 111 31.11 -10.64 -10.98
N TYR A 112 30.17 -11.04 -10.13
CA TYR A 112 30.35 -12.11 -9.16
C TYR A 112 29.87 -13.42 -9.79
N SER A 113 30.71 -14.45 -9.73
CA SER A 113 30.42 -15.78 -10.26
C SER A 113 30.10 -16.74 -9.12
N TYR A 114 28.96 -17.44 -9.23
CA TYR A 114 28.59 -18.49 -8.26
C TYR A 114 29.55 -19.67 -8.32
N ALA A 115 30.07 -20.03 -9.50
CA ALA A 115 30.96 -21.17 -9.67
C ALA A 115 32.31 -21.02 -8.95
N THR A 116 32.88 -19.80 -8.98
CA THR A 116 34.18 -19.50 -8.41
C THR A 116 34.15 -18.79 -7.07
N ASN A 117 32.98 -18.28 -6.68
CA ASN A 117 32.76 -17.44 -5.50
C ASN A 117 33.69 -16.21 -5.49
N THR A 118 33.98 -15.64 -6.67
CA THR A 118 34.88 -14.50 -6.85
C THR A 118 34.24 -13.39 -7.64
N ILE A 119 34.77 -12.17 -7.47
CA ILE A 119 34.39 -11.02 -8.28
C ILE A 119 35.50 -10.70 -9.27
N SER A 120 35.13 -10.39 -10.51
CA SER A 120 36.01 -9.95 -11.58
C SER A 120 35.53 -8.66 -12.23
N LEU A 121 36.45 -7.84 -12.75
CA LEU A 121 36.13 -6.73 -13.62
C LEU A 121 35.88 -7.28 -15.02
N ILE A 122 34.68 -7.06 -15.57
CA ILE A 122 34.31 -7.53 -16.90
C ILE A 122 34.33 -6.44 -17.96
N ARG A 123 34.15 -5.18 -17.55
CA ARG A 123 34.20 -4.03 -18.45
C ARG A 123 34.70 -2.80 -17.73
N GLU A 124 35.59 -2.04 -18.39
CA GLU A 124 36.01 -0.71 -18.02
C GLU A 124 35.77 0.25 -19.17
N PHE A 125 35.17 1.40 -18.85
CA PHE A 125 34.88 2.48 -19.82
C PHE A 125 36.01 3.51 -19.71
N LYS A 126 36.64 3.77 -20.82
CA LYS A 126 37.61 4.88 -20.94
C LYS A 126 36.86 6.09 -21.46
N THR A 127 36.48 6.98 -20.56
CA THR A 127 35.75 8.23 -20.87
C THR A 127 36.39 9.39 -20.13
N ASP A 128 36.32 10.57 -20.73
CA ASP A 128 36.86 11.79 -20.11
C ASP A 128 36.02 12.27 -18.93
N GLU A 129 34.73 11.92 -18.92
CA GLU A 129 33.81 12.17 -17.80
C GLU A 129 33.37 10.89 -17.11
N PRO A 130 33.10 10.91 -15.77
CA PRO A 130 32.65 9.74 -15.04
C PRO A 130 31.33 9.19 -15.56
N PHE A 131 31.33 7.94 -15.98
CA PHE A 131 30.15 7.21 -16.42
C PHE A 131 29.57 6.41 -15.25
N ILE A 132 28.46 6.87 -14.66
CA ILE A 132 27.82 6.25 -13.50
C ILE A 132 26.68 5.36 -13.96
N ILE A 133 26.78 4.05 -13.69
CA ILE A 133 25.73 3.07 -13.98
C ILE A 133 24.76 3.01 -12.81
N ARG A 134 23.63 3.70 -12.91
CA ARG A 134 22.63 3.83 -11.85
C ARG A 134 21.68 2.65 -11.70
N SER A 135 21.40 1.97 -12.80
CA SER A 135 20.53 0.79 -12.80
C SER A 135 21.00 -0.20 -13.85
N ILE A 136 20.93 -1.49 -13.51
CA ILE A 136 21.14 -2.60 -14.42
C ILE A 136 19.90 -3.47 -14.34
N GLN A 137 19.35 -3.87 -15.51
CA GLN A 137 18.19 -4.75 -15.61
C GLN A 137 18.43 -5.83 -16.66
N MET A 138 18.09 -7.09 -16.33
CA MET A 138 18.01 -8.14 -17.32
C MET A 138 16.88 -7.82 -18.31
N TRP A 139 17.18 -7.79 -19.61
CA TRP A 139 16.19 -7.51 -20.65
C TRP A 139 15.87 -8.76 -21.48
N LYS A 140 16.90 -9.46 -21.90
CA LYS A 140 16.81 -10.72 -22.65
C LYS A 140 17.78 -11.73 -22.03
N PRO A 141 17.68 -13.02 -22.32
CA PRO A 141 18.54 -14.03 -21.69
C PRO A 141 20.03 -13.71 -21.67
N ASP A 142 20.52 -13.04 -22.71
CA ASP A 142 21.93 -12.71 -22.88
C ASP A 142 22.19 -11.20 -22.99
N THR A 143 21.23 -10.35 -22.57
CA THR A 143 21.35 -8.89 -22.75
C THR A 143 20.80 -8.16 -21.51
N ILE A 144 21.58 -7.24 -21.01
CA ILE A 144 21.16 -6.31 -19.96
C ILE A 144 21.00 -4.90 -20.51
N LEU A 145 20.16 -4.11 -19.85
CA LEU A 145 20.10 -2.66 -20.01
C LEU A 145 20.80 -1.99 -18.81
N CYS A 146 21.69 -1.07 -19.13
CA CYS A 146 22.38 -0.22 -18.18
C CYS A 146 21.86 1.20 -18.32
N LEU A 147 21.31 1.77 -17.25
CA LEU A 147 20.91 3.18 -17.21
C LEU A 147 22.04 4.02 -16.66
N SER A 148 22.44 5.02 -17.45
CA SER A 148 23.41 6.03 -17.06
C SER A 148 22.80 7.41 -17.13
N TRP A 149 23.24 8.29 -16.25
CA TRP A 149 22.79 9.68 -16.25
C TRP A 149 23.18 10.42 -17.53
N GLN A 150 24.45 10.27 -17.96
CA GLN A 150 24.99 11.08 -19.07
C GLN A 150 24.73 10.44 -20.45
N GLN A 151 24.64 9.12 -20.52
CA GLN A 151 24.57 8.41 -21.80
C GLN A 151 23.24 7.72 -22.05
N GLY A 152 22.26 7.92 -21.13
CA GLY A 152 20.95 7.29 -21.26
C GLY A 152 20.99 5.79 -21.04
N ILE A 153 20.31 5.04 -21.91
CA ILE A 153 20.23 3.57 -21.82
C ILE A 153 21.26 2.96 -22.77
N LEU A 154 22.08 2.07 -22.23
CA LEU A 154 22.99 1.22 -23.00
C LEU A 154 22.56 -0.23 -22.90
N GLN A 155 22.74 -1.00 -23.94
CA GLN A 155 22.57 -2.45 -23.91
C GLN A 155 23.94 -3.14 -23.91
N MET A 156 24.10 -4.17 -23.08
CA MET A 156 25.30 -4.98 -23.03
C MET A 156 24.98 -6.45 -23.27
N ASN A 157 25.67 -7.06 -24.20
CA ASN A 157 25.59 -8.51 -24.43
C ASN A 157 26.44 -9.24 -23.37
N LEU A 158 25.89 -10.25 -22.71
CA LEU A 158 26.54 -10.97 -21.63
C LEU A 158 27.54 -12.05 -22.09
N LYS A 159 27.57 -12.40 -23.38
CA LYS A 159 28.51 -13.40 -23.94
C LYS A 159 29.85 -12.80 -24.29
N ASN A 160 29.83 -11.59 -24.87
CA ASN A 160 31.06 -10.91 -25.34
C ASN A 160 31.32 -9.59 -24.62
N PHE A 161 30.42 -9.16 -23.70
CA PHE A 161 30.45 -7.90 -22.96
C PHE A 161 30.52 -6.65 -23.86
N GLU A 162 30.04 -6.80 -25.10
CA GLU A 162 29.97 -5.70 -26.04
C GLU A 162 28.79 -4.78 -25.67
N ILE A 163 29.03 -3.47 -25.73
CA ILE A 163 28.04 -2.45 -25.37
C ILE A 163 27.71 -1.66 -26.62
N THR A 164 26.40 -1.50 -26.82
CA THR A 164 25.85 -0.64 -27.88
C THR A 164 24.85 0.33 -27.28
N PRO A 165 24.74 1.56 -27.83
CA PRO A 165 23.69 2.46 -27.43
C PRO A 165 22.31 1.83 -27.66
N PHE A 166 21.39 2.08 -26.72
CA PHE A 166 20.00 1.75 -26.98
C PHE A 166 19.45 2.62 -28.10
N PRO A 167 18.59 2.11 -29.02
CA PRO A 167 18.25 2.78 -30.26
C PRO A 167 17.69 4.19 -30.14
N PHE A 168 17.32 4.61 -28.94
CA PHE A 168 16.71 5.91 -28.71
C PHE A 168 17.31 6.59 -27.48
N GLN A 169 17.79 7.82 -27.67
CA GLN A 169 18.22 8.69 -26.57
C GLN A 169 17.03 9.55 -26.10
N TYR A 170 16.73 9.51 -24.80
CA TYR A 170 15.66 10.29 -24.19
C TYR A 170 16.18 11.04 -22.97
N GLY A 171 16.62 12.28 -23.20
CA GLY A 171 16.96 13.23 -22.15
C GLY A 171 18.01 12.75 -21.14
N ASN A 172 18.45 13.66 -20.29
CA ASN A 172 19.47 13.39 -19.25
C ASN A 172 18.85 13.33 -17.83
N ASP A 173 17.51 13.29 -17.72
CA ASP A 173 16.77 13.33 -16.46
C ASP A 173 16.25 11.94 -16.01
N ASN A 174 16.85 10.87 -16.51
CA ASN A 174 16.43 9.50 -16.24
C ASN A 174 16.73 9.09 -14.79
N VAL A 175 15.72 8.59 -14.08
CA VAL A 175 15.81 8.19 -12.66
C VAL A 175 15.94 6.67 -12.52
N GLY A 176 15.05 5.91 -13.15
CA GLY A 176 15.00 4.47 -13.03
C GLY A 176 14.47 3.78 -14.27
N ILE A 177 14.77 2.50 -14.39
CA ILE A 177 14.31 1.62 -15.46
C ILE A 177 13.80 0.31 -14.86
N ILE A 178 12.66 -0.17 -15.34
CA ILE A 178 12.17 -1.53 -15.07
C ILE A 178 11.74 -2.19 -16.38
N ILE A 179 11.73 -3.51 -16.39
CA ILE A 179 11.21 -4.33 -17.48
C ILE A 179 10.05 -5.12 -16.91
N ASP A 180 8.87 -4.98 -17.51
CA ASP A 180 7.67 -5.66 -17.05
C ASP A 180 7.58 -7.10 -17.58
N SER A 181 6.60 -7.85 -17.07
CA SER A 181 6.35 -9.24 -17.44
C SER A 181 6.01 -9.43 -18.93
N GLN A 182 5.61 -8.36 -19.63
CA GLN A 182 5.37 -8.35 -21.08
C GLN A 182 6.59 -7.87 -21.87
N GLN A 183 7.77 -7.77 -21.23
CA GLN A 183 9.02 -7.31 -21.83
C GLN A 183 8.97 -5.86 -22.35
N ARG A 184 8.05 -5.03 -21.85
CA ARG A 184 8.06 -3.59 -22.09
C ARG A 184 9.08 -2.94 -21.15
N ILE A 185 9.73 -1.89 -21.66
CA ILE A 185 10.74 -1.15 -20.91
C ILE A 185 10.08 0.14 -20.42
N TRP A 186 10.10 0.35 -19.12
CA TRP A 186 9.57 1.54 -18.47
C TRP A 186 10.71 2.40 -17.94
N LEU A 187 10.71 3.66 -18.33
CA LEU A 187 11.72 4.65 -17.94
C LEU A 187 11.06 5.76 -17.14
N SER A 188 11.47 5.95 -15.90
CA SER A 188 11.05 7.08 -15.08
C SER A 188 12.03 8.23 -15.20
N THR A 189 11.51 9.46 -15.07
CA THR A 189 12.28 10.67 -15.23
C THR A 189 12.05 11.64 -14.06
N TYR A 190 12.92 12.63 -13.95
CA TYR A 190 12.84 13.65 -12.91
C TYR A 190 11.86 14.79 -13.23
N ASN A 191 11.54 15.04 -14.52
CA ASN A 191 10.66 16.14 -14.91
C ASN A 191 9.72 15.84 -16.08
N ASN A 192 9.78 14.62 -16.65
CA ASN A 192 9.04 14.25 -17.85
C ASN A 192 8.19 12.99 -17.66
N GLY A 193 7.79 12.69 -16.42
CA GLY A 193 6.93 11.56 -16.07
C GLY A 193 7.53 10.20 -16.40
N VAL A 194 6.78 9.34 -17.09
CA VAL A 194 7.17 7.97 -17.41
C VAL A 194 6.99 7.70 -18.90
N LYS A 195 7.94 6.97 -19.48
CA LYS A 195 7.91 6.52 -20.86
C LYS A 195 7.90 5.00 -20.93
N CYS A 196 7.10 4.45 -21.83
CA CYS A 196 7.00 3.03 -22.10
C CYS A 196 7.50 2.71 -23.49
N PHE A 197 8.39 1.73 -23.59
CA PHE A 197 8.95 1.25 -24.86
C PHE A 197 8.61 -0.22 -25.08
N SER A 198 8.49 -0.63 -26.34
CA SER A 198 8.36 -2.04 -26.71
C SER A 198 9.65 -2.81 -26.42
N ALA A 199 9.57 -4.15 -26.49
CA ALA A 199 10.73 -5.03 -26.42
C ALA A 199 11.78 -4.78 -27.54
N GLN A 200 11.45 -4.00 -28.57
CA GLN A 200 12.35 -3.57 -29.64
C GLN A 200 12.88 -2.15 -29.42
N GLY A 201 12.50 -1.52 -28.29
CA GLY A 201 12.92 -0.17 -27.94
C GLY A 201 12.13 0.95 -28.61
N LYS A 202 11.01 0.67 -29.31
CA LYS A 202 10.15 1.71 -29.87
C LYS A 202 9.28 2.33 -28.79
N LEU A 203 9.20 3.66 -28.72
CA LEU A 203 8.28 4.35 -27.82
C LEU A 203 6.84 3.96 -28.11
N ILE A 204 6.13 3.46 -27.10
CA ILE A 204 4.72 3.06 -27.15
C ILE A 204 3.83 4.15 -26.55
N ALA A 205 4.22 4.67 -25.38
CA ALA A 205 3.42 5.63 -24.63
C ALA A 205 4.32 6.54 -23.77
N SER A 206 3.79 7.70 -23.43
CA SER A 206 4.37 8.64 -22.47
C SER A 206 3.26 9.19 -21.59
N TYR A 207 3.50 9.20 -20.29
CA TYR A 207 2.56 9.64 -19.27
C TYR A 207 3.16 10.81 -18.49
N THR A 208 2.46 11.94 -18.55
CA THR A 208 2.82 13.17 -17.83
C THR A 208 1.58 13.74 -17.16
N THR A 209 1.75 14.70 -16.26
CA THR A 209 0.64 15.46 -15.66
C THR A 209 -0.20 16.21 -16.68
N GLN A 210 0.36 16.51 -17.86
CA GLN A 210 -0.33 17.25 -18.93
C GLN A 210 -1.21 16.34 -19.81
N ASN A 211 -0.84 15.08 -20.00
CA ASN A 211 -1.52 14.18 -20.94
C ASN A 211 -2.19 12.97 -20.30
N SER A 212 -2.10 12.83 -18.98
CA SER A 212 -2.65 11.70 -18.23
C SER A 212 -3.08 12.13 -16.82
N ARG A 213 -3.54 11.17 -16.01
CA ARG A 213 -3.85 11.37 -14.59
C ARG A 213 -2.64 11.17 -13.67
N LEU A 214 -1.42 11.21 -14.20
CA LEU A 214 -0.20 11.16 -13.39
C LEU A 214 -0.18 12.36 -12.45
N SER A 215 0.02 12.13 -11.16
CA SER A 215 -0.07 13.18 -10.12
C SER A 215 1.19 14.04 -10.01
N SER A 216 2.35 13.56 -10.52
CA SER A 216 3.62 14.30 -10.53
C SER A 216 4.51 13.78 -11.66
N ASP A 217 5.20 14.70 -12.36
CA ASP A 217 6.18 14.35 -13.39
C ASP A 217 7.53 13.89 -12.82
N ILE A 218 7.72 14.00 -11.50
CA ILE A 218 8.89 13.50 -10.78
C ILE A 218 8.63 12.09 -10.28
N VAL A 219 9.05 11.08 -11.05
CA VAL A 219 8.82 9.67 -10.70
C VAL A 219 10.12 9.07 -10.19
N LEU A 220 10.18 8.80 -8.88
CA LEU A 220 11.39 8.40 -8.16
C LEU A 220 11.65 6.89 -8.20
N CYS A 221 10.60 6.08 -8.23
CA CYS A 221 10.70 4.63 -8.26
C CYS A 221 9.52 3.99 -8.98
N MET A 222 9.73 2.76 -9.47
CA MET A 222 8.71 1.97 -10.14
C MET A 222 8.85 0.48 -9.78
N THR A 223 7.73 -0.23 -9.76
CA THR A 223 7.68 -1.70 -9.69
C THR A 223 6.46 -2.22 -10.44
N GLU A 224 6.55 -3.43 -11.01
CA GLU A 224 5.38 -4.12 -11.51
C GLU A 224 4.74 -4.94 -10.39
N PHE A 225 3.42 -4.84 -10.27
CA PHE A 225 2.65 -5.69 -9.39
C PHE A 225 1.26 -5.95 -9.95
N LYS A 226 0.86 -7.22 -10.04
CA LYS A 226 -0.42 -7.67 -10.63
C LYS A 226 -0.66 -7.06 -12.03
N GLN A 227 0.37 -7.10 -12.88
CA GLN A 227 0.36 -6.57 -14.26
C GLN A 227 0.11 -5.06 -14.36
N LYS A 228 0.18 -4.32 -13.27
CA LYS A 228 0.12 -2.86 -13.21
C LYS A 228 1.47 -2.28 -12.85
N ILE A 229 1.73 -1.07 -13.32
CA ILE A 229 2.95 -0.33 -12.99
C ILE A 229 2.65 0.60 -11.83
N TRP A 230 3.29 0.34 -10.72
CA TRP A 230 3.22 1.17 -9.53
C TRP A 230 4.38 2.14 -9.54
N MET A 231 4.10 3.43 -9.38
CA MET A 231 5.03 4.53 -9.51
C MET A 231 4.99 5.38 -8.26
N GLY A 232 6.11 5.46 -7.55
CA GLY A 232 6.29 6.38 -6.43
C GLY A 232 6.83 7.72 -6.91
N THR A 233 6.22 8.80 -6.45
CA THR A 233 6.52 10.15 -6.95
C THR A 233 7.01 11.08 -5.84
N ASP A 234 7.60 12.21 -6.21
CA ASP A 234 7.86 13.32 -5.29
C ASP A 234 6.63 14.24 -5.24
N GLY A 235 5.92 14.19 -4.12
CA GLY A 235 4.77 15.04 -3.83
C GLY A 235 3.41 14.58 -4.38
N GLY A 236 3.35 13.56 -5.25
CA GLY A 236 2.11 13.07 -5.86
C GLY A 236 1.66 11.69 -5.36
N GLY A 237 2.28 11.14 -4.30
CA GLY A 237 1.94 9.83 -3.76
C GLY A 237 2.35 8.66 -4.65
N ILE A 238 1.47 7.65 -4.72
CA ILE A 238 1.68 6.44 -5.55
C ILE A 238 0.66 6.45 -6.70
N ASN A 239 1.15 6.30 -7.91
CA ASN A 239 0.34 6.18 -9.12
C ASN A 239 0.35 4.73 -9.60
N ILE A 240 -0.83 4.18 -9.87
CA ILE A 240 -1.02 2.80 -10.31
C ILE A 240 -1.56 2.84 -11.74
N LEU A 241 -0.69 2.59 -12.69
CA LEU A 241 -1.04 2.58 -14.11
C LEU A 241 -1.44 1.17 -14.55
N ASP A 242 -2.58 1.05 -15.18
CA ASP A 242 -2.95 -0.12 -15.96
C ASP A 242 -2.43 0.07 -17.40
N PRO A 243 -1.41 -0.68 -17.83
CA PRO A 243 -0.82 -0.51 -19.15
C PRO A 243 -1.71 -0.93 -20.32
N THR A 244 -2.79 -1.66 -20.04
CA THR A 244 -3.74 -2.12 -21.08
C THR A 244 -4.73 -1.03 -21.43
N THR A 245 -5.21 -0.29 -20.42
CA THR A 245 -6.22 0.74 -20.60
C THR A 245 -5.65 2.16 -20.61
N GLY A 246 -4.42 2.33 -20.11
CA GLY A 246 -3.79 3.64 -19.87
C GLY A 246 -4.35 4.39 -18.66
N ASN A 247 -5.26 3.78 -17.89
CA ASN A 247 -5.86 4.41 -16.71
C ASN A 247 -4.86 4.45 -15.55
N ILE A 248 -4.86 5.59 -14.84
CA ILE A 248 -4.05 5.78 -13.63
C ILE A 248 -4.98 6.00 -12.44
N THR A 249 -4.77 5.20 -11.38
CA THR A 249 -5.34 5.40 -10.04
C THR A 249 -4.27 6.02 -9.15
N VAL A 250 -4.62 7.02 -8.37
CA VAL A 250 -3.68 7.70 -7.47
C VAL A 250 -4.03 7.36 -6.02
N LEU A 251 -3.02 6.94 -5.26
CA LEU A 251 -3.05 6.87 -3.80
C LEU A 251 -2.28 8.07 -3.26
N GLU A 252 -2.94 8.90 -2.47
CA GLU A 252 -2.35 10.13 -1.93
C GLU A 252 -2.64 10.29 -0.44
N HIS A 253 -1.88 11.19 0.21
CA HIS A 253 -2.18 11.59 1.58
C HIS A 253 -3.41 12.48 1.61
N ILE A 254 -4.39 12.08 2.42
CA ILE A 254 -5.61 12.85 2.71
C ILE A 254 -5.60 13.20 4.19
N SER A 255 -5.53 14.48 4.50
CA SER A 255 -5.52 14.95 5.90
C SER A 255 -6.76 14.48 6.65
N GLY A 256 -6.56 13.82 7.80
CA GLY A 256 -7.65 13.27 8.62
C GLY A 256 -8.14 11.89 8.18
N ASP A 257 -7.61 11.29 7.11
CA ASP A 257 -7.93 9.93 6.69
C ASP A 257 -6.77 8.97 7.02
N ASN A 258 -6.92 8.18 8.08
CA ASN A 258 -5.92 7.19 8.52
C ASN A 258 -5.75 6.00 7.55
N HIS A 259 -6.61 5.88 6.54
CA HIS A 259 -6.53 4.86 5.49
C HIS A 259 -5.85 5.37 4.22
N SER A 260 -5.52 6.65 4.17
CA SER A 260 -4.75 7.25 3.09
C SER A 260 -3.23 7.08 3.31
N LEU A 261 -2.42 7.42 2.31
CA LEU A 261 -0.97 7.44 2.51
C LEU A 261 -0.58 8.45 3.61
N PRO A 262 0.41 8.13 4.45
CA PRO A 262 0.88 9.08 5.46
C PRO A 262 1.67 10.25 4.85
N THR A 263 2.15 10.12 3.62
CA THR A 263 2.90 11.15 2.87
C THR A 263 2.82 10.94 1.36
N ASN A 264 3.04 12.00 0.60
CA ASN A 264 3.03 11.99 -0.87
C ASN A 264 4.43 11.84 -1.51
N THR A 265 5.51 11.75 -0.74
CA THR A 265 6.86 11.53 -1.30
C THR A 265 7.34 10.11 -1.04
N ILE A 266 7.38 9.30 -2.09
CA ILE A 266 7.71 7.87 -2.07
C ILE A 266 9.04 7.65 -2.78
N LEU A 267 10.03 7.15 -2.04
CA LEU A 267 11.40 6.98 -2.53
C LEU A 267 11.68 5.60 -3.13
N CYS A 268 11.02 4.56 -2.63
CA CYS A 268 11.17 3.20 -3.14
C CYS A 268 9.85 2.42 -3.03
N LEU A 269 9.69 1.44 -3.91
CA LEU A 269 8.60 0.47 -3.93
C LEU A 269 9.16 -0.93 -4.08
N HIS A 270 8.60 -1.89 -3.36
CA HIS A 270 8.93 -3.30 -3.46
C HIS A 270 7.67 -4.15 -3.35
N SER A 271 7.48 -5.08 -4.29
CA SER A 271 6.41 -6.07 -4.25
C SER A 271 6.93 -7.38 -3.68
N ASP A 272 6.25 -7.95 -2.68
CA ASP A 272 6.63 -9.24 -2.13
C ASP A 272 5.83 -10.40 -2.73
N SER A 273 6.32 -11.63 -2.48
CA SER A 273 5.66 -12.86 -2.94
C SER A 273 4.34 -13.15 -2.22
N ALA A 274 4.08 -12.51 -1.07
CA ALA A 274 2.83 -12.64 -0.32
C ALA A 274 1.71 -11.72 -0.85
N GLY A 275 2.01 -10.86 -1.84
CA GLY A 275 1.04 -9.98 -2.46
C GLY A 275 0.90 -8.62 -1.78
N ASN A 276 1.90 -8.19 -1.03
CA ASN A 276 1.95 -6.84 -0.48
C ASN A 276 2.83 -5.92 -1.33
N ILE A 277 2.55 -4.62 -1.27
CA ILE A 277 3.45 -3.57 -1.70
C ILE A 277 4.04 -2.89 -0.48
N TRP A 278 5.36 -2.80 -0.45
CA TRP A 278 6.12 -2.05 0.53
C TRP A 278 6.60 -0.76 -0.10
N ALA A 279 6.30 0.36 0.55
CA ALA A 279 6.75 1.67 0.11
C ALA A 279 7.64 2.31 1.16
N GLY A 280 8.77 2.85 0.73
CA GLY A 280 9.65 3.65 1.57
C GLY A 280 9.45 5.12 1.29
N SER A 281 9.27 5.90 2.35
CA SER A 281 8.99 7.33 2.24
C SER A 281 10.19 8.20 2.62
N LYS A 282 10.07 9.49 2.35
CA LYS A 282 11.09 10.50 2.71
C LYS A 282 10.98 10.94 4.19
N ARG A 283 9.81 10.78 4.83
CA ARG A 283 9.57 11.34 6.18
C ARG A 283 8.84 10.41 7.13
N GLU A 284 8.04 9.47 6.63
CA GLU A 284 7.11 8.66 7.42
C GLU A 284 7.53 7.18 7.52
N GLY A 285 8.77 6.86 7.12
CA GLY A 285 9.32 5.52 7.23
C GLY A 285 8.75 4.55 6.20
N VAL A 286 8.42 3.33 6.65
CA VAL A 286 7.93 2.22 5.82
C VAL A 286 6.41 2.16 5.85
N ILE A 287 5.81 1.99 4.68
CA ILE A 287 4.36 1.86 4.47
C ILE A 287 4.11 0.47 3.88
N ASN A 288 3.21 -0.30 4.48
CA ASN A 288 2.72 -1.55 3.92
C ASN A 288 1.34 -1.34 3.29
N ILE A 289 1.23 -1.58 2.00
CA ILE A 289 0.00 -1.44 1.23
C ILE A 289 -0.46 -2.85 0.84
N ARG A 290 -1.66 -3.21 1.29
CA ARG A 290 -2.26 -4.52 1.01
C ARG A 290 -3.75 -4.38 0.77
N GLU A 291 -4.32 -5.29 0.00
CA GLU A 291 -5.77 -5.45 -0.06
C GLU A 291 -6.26 -5.96 1.29
N VAL A 292 -7.13 -5.21 1.93
CA VAL A 292 -7.78 -5.64 3.17
C VAL A 292 -9.15 -6.23 2.85
N SER A 293 -9.38 -7.45 3.31
CA SER A 293 -10.69 -8.09 3.24
C SER A 293 -11.64 -7.61 4.34
N MET A 294 -11.12 -6.89 5.33
CA MET A 294 -11.87 -6.36 6.47
C MET A 294 -11.53 -4.87 6.64
N ARG A 295 -12.57 -4.03 6.76
CA ARG A 295 -12.44 -2.61 7.06
C ARG A 295 -13.04 -2.32 8.43
N THR A 296 -12.36 -1.48 9.20
CA THR A 296 -12.83 -1.02 10.51
C THR A 296 -13.25 0.44 10.39
N TYR A 297 -14.48 0.73 10.79
CA TYR A 297 -14.99 2.08 10.90
C TYR A 297 -15.13 2.45 12.37
N THR A 298 -14.49 3.54 12.77
CA THR A 298 -14.54 4.07 14.13
C THR A 298 -15.37 5.34 14.17
N ASN A 299 -15.61 5.86 15.38
CA ASN A 299 -16.23 7.19 15.51
C ASN A 299 -15.27 8.27 15.00
N VAL A 300 -15.84 9.27 14.35
CA VAL A 300 -15.12 10.45 13.87
C VAL A 300 -15.58 11.71 14.59
N VAL A 301 -14.72 12.72 14.60
CA VAL A 301 -15.06 14.06 15.12
C VAL A 301 -16.22 14.63 14.31
N LEU A 302 -17.18 15.26 14.98
CA LEU A 302 -18.39 15.86 14.39
C LEU A 302 -18.08 16.67 13.12
N GLY A 303 -18.81 16.39 12.05
CA GLY A 303 -18.67 17.07 10.77
C GLY A 303 -18.02 16.25 9.66
N HIS A 304 -17.46 15.08 9.94
CA HIS A 304 -16.94 14.17 8.93
C HIS A 304 -17.87 12.99 8.68
N ASN A 305 -18.10 12.66 7.43
CA ASN A 305 -18.97 11.55 7.00
C ASN A 305 -18.21 10.23 6.78
N LYS A 306 -16.98 10.09 7.29
CA LYS A 306 -16.11 8.91 7.11
C LYS A 306 -16.13 7.91 8.25
N GLY A 307 -17.00 8.07 9.22
CA GLY A 307 -17.13 7.15 10.36
C GLY A 307 -18.42 7.31 11.13
N LEU A 308 -18.53 6.58 12.23
CA LEU A 308 -19.71 6.53 13.10
C LEU A 308 -19.83 7.79 13.98
N SER A 309 -21.05 8.12 14.40
CA SER A 309 -21.31 9.15 15.42
C SER A 309 -20.86 8.70 16.82
N GLN A 310 -20.77 7.37 17.07
CA GLN A 310 -20.32 6.74 18.31
C GLN A 310 -19.77 5.35 18.00
N SER A 311 -18.69 4.96 18.69
CA SER A 311 -17.99 3.68 18.43
C SER A 311 -18.74 2.42 18.90
N THR A 312 -19.64 2.55 19.89
CA THR A 312 -20.38 1.41 20.41
C THR A 312 -21.62 1.15 19.55
N VAL A 313 -21.56 0.13 18.70
CA VAL A 313 -22.67 -0.34 17.88
C VAL A 313 -23.48 -1.37 18.65
N LEU A 314 -24.80 -1.18 18.72
CA LEU A 314 -25.73 -2.07 19.42
C LEU A 314 -26.48 -2.98 18.46
N GLN A 315 -26.86 -2.51 17.28
CA GLN A 315 -27.50 -3.34 16.26
C GLN A 315 -27.25 -2.79 14.84
N LEU A 316 -27.23 -3.72 13.89
CA LEU A 316 -27.17 -3.44 12.44
C LEU A 316 -28.47 -3.93 11.78
N TYR A 317 -28.94 -3.18 10.79
CA TYR A 317 -30.08 -3.56 9.96
C TYR A 317 -29.83 -3.19 8.50
N GLN A 318 -29.96 -4.17 7.63
CA GLN A 318 -29.88 -3.98 6.17
C GLN A 318 -31.25 -4.33 5.56
N GLU A 319 -31.74 -3.49 4.68
CA GLU A 319 -32.96 -3.79 3.94
C GLU A 319 -32.68 -4.83 2.84
N PRO A 320 -33.62 -5.78 2.62
CA PRO A 320 -33.40 -6.85 1.65
C PRO A 320 -33.08 -6.43 0.22
N ALA A 321 -33.48 -5.21 -0.18
CA ALA A 321 -33.29 -4.67 -1.53
C ALA A 321 -32.28 -3.52 -1.60
N SER A 322 -31.54 -3.25 -0.52
CA SER A 322 -30.60 -2.13 -0.43
C SER A 322 -29.24 -2.59 0.05
N GLU A 323 -28.17 -1.98 -0.47
CA GLU A 323 -26.82 -2.16 0.07
C GLU A 323 -26.56 -1.26 1.30
N GLU A 324 -27.44 -0.28 1.56
CA GLU A 324 -27.32 0.64 2.68
C GLU A 324 -27.51 -0.08 4.01
N LEU A 325 -26.64 0.23 5.00
CA LEU A 325 -26.67 -0.37 6.33
C LEU A 325 -27.08 0.67 7.37
N TRP A 326 -28.14 0.37 8.11
CA TRP A 326 -28.60 1.17 9.24
C TRP A 326 -27.96 0.68 10.53
N ILE A 327 -27.45 1.61 11.34
CA ILE A 327 -26.62 1.32 12.50
C ILE A 327 -27.17 2.05 13.71
N ALA A 328 -27.55 1.27 14.72
CA ALA A 328 -27.99 1.76 16.02
C ALA A 328 -26.79 1.80 16.98
N THR A 329 -26.60 2.93 17.67
CA THR A 329 -25.42 3.14 18.54
C THR A 329 -25.79 3.54 19.95
N ASP A 330 -24.86 3.37 20.90
CA ASP A 330 -25.02 3.78 22.29
C ASP A 330 -24.71 5.27 22.48
N GLY A 331 -25.73 6.09 22.43
CA GLY A 331 -25.62 7.55 22.62
C GLY A 331 -25.36 8.36 21.35
N GLY A 332 -24.88 7.75 20.25
CA GLY A 332 -24.70 8.42 18.97
C GLY A 332 -25.94 8.38 18.08
N GLY A 333 -27.03 7.75 18.52
CA GLY A 333 -28.28 7.63 17.77
C GLY A 333 -28.19 6.66 16.60
N ILE A 334 -28.83 7.03 15.47
CA ILE A 334 -28.87 6.24 14.25
C ILE A 334 -27.86 6.78 13.25
N ASN A 335 -27.16 5.87 12.58
CA ASN A 335 -26.30 6.17 11.44
C ASN A 335 -26.77 5.35 10.24
N LYS A 336 -26.53 5.84 9.03
CA LYS A 336 -26.70 5.10 7.78
C LYS A 336 -25.36 5.04 7.06
N PHE A 337 -24.87 3.86 6.78
CA PHE A 337 -23.67 3.62 5.97
C PHE A 337 -24.06 3.37 4.51
N ILE A 338 -23.37 4.04 3.60
CA ILE A 338 -23.54 3.93 2.14
C ILE A 338 -22.28 3.27 1.57
N PRO A 339 -22.31 1.96 1.24
CA PRO A 339 -21.11 1.22 0.81
C PRO A 339 -20.47 1.77 -0.46
N SER A 340 -21.26 2.19 -1.43
CA SER A 340 -20.77 2.68 -2.74
C SER A 340 -19.88 3.91 -2.65
N THR A 341 -20.06 4.75 -1.63
CA THR A 341 -19.27 5.97 -1.39
C THR A 341 -18.41 5.88 -0.12
N GLU A 342 -18.59 4.82 0.66
CA GLU A 342 -17.97 4.61 1.98
C GLU A 342 -18.23 5.79 2.94
N THR A 343 -19.45 6.33 2.92
CA THR A 343 -19.83 7.47 3.73
C THR A 343 -20.92 7.13 4.73
N PHE A 344 -20.97 7.91 5.80
CA PHE A 344 -21.97 7.82 6.85
C PHE A 344 -22.88 9.03 6.83
N VAL A 345 -24.17 8.81 7.01
CA VAL A 345 -25.17 9.85 7.31
C VAL A 345 -25.54 9.72 8.76
N HIS A 346 -25.41 10.80 9.53
CA HIS A 346 -25.76 10.89 10.92
C HIS A 346 -27.10 11.60 11.10
N TYR A 347 -27.91 11.15 12.05
CA TYR A 347 -29.24 11.70 12.30
C TYR A 347 -29.31 12.39 13.68
N PRO A 348 -29.11 13.71 13.74
CA PRO A 348 -28.99 14.49 14.99
C PRO A 348 -30.21 14.37 15.93
N ASP A 349 -31.43 14.23 15.39
CA ASP A 349 -32.66 14.05 16.19
C ASP A 349 -32.64 12.79 17.10
N THR A 350 -31.68 11.90 16.85
CA THR A 350 -31.51 10.66 17.62
C THR A 350 -30.29 10.68 18.54
N TRP A 351 -29.51 11.75 18.54
CA TRP A 351 -28.33 11.88 19.41
C TRP A 351 -28.72 11.92 20.89
N GLY A 352 -27.83 11.36 21.73
CA GLY A 352 -28.06 11.20 23.16
C GLY A 352 -28.97 10.02 23.49
N ASP A 353 -29.55 9.35 22.47
CA ASP A 353 -30.33 8.12 22.68
C ASP A 353 -29.45 6.88 22.56
N LYS A 354 -29.58 5.98 23.50
CA LYS A 354 -29.06 4.61 23.40
C LYS A 354 -30.02 3.81 22.53
N MET A 355 -29.76 3.76 21.23
CA MET A 355 -30.58 3.03 20.28
C MET A 355 -30.25 1.52 20.37
N VAL A 356 -31.16 0.76 20.98
CA VAL A 356 -30.93 -0.66 21.26
C VAL A 356 -31.23 -1.52 20.06
N SER A 357 -32.31 -1.21 19.34
CA SER A 357 -32.74 -2.05 18.23
C SER A 357 -33.33 -1.24 17.08
N ILE A 358 -33.18 -1.77 15.87
CA ILE A 358 -33.60 -1.16 14.61
C ILE A 358 -34.04 -2.24 13.62
N THR A 359 -35.20 -2.07 12.99
CA THR A 359 -35.73 -2.98 11.96
C THR A 359 -36.60 -2.21 10.95
N GLY A 360 -36.83 -2.78 9.77
CA GLY A 360 -37.73 -2.20 8.78
C GLY A 360 -39.17 -2.16 9.29
N PHE A 361 -39.89 -1.06 9.02
CA PHE A 361 -41.30 -0.90 9.36
C PHE A 361 -42.17 -0.76 8.12
N THR A 362 -41.96 0.28 7.34
CA THR A 362 -42.50 0.49 6.01
C THR A 362 -41.40 0.78 5.02
N PRO A 363 -41.66 0.88 3.71
CA PRO A 363 -40.61 1.24 2.75
C PRO A 363 -39.85 2.53 3.11
N ASN A 364 -40.52 3.49 3.76
CA ASN A 364 -39.93 4.79 4.11
C ASN A 364 -39.64 4.97 5.59
N GLU A 365 -39.93 3.97 6.43
CA GLU A 365 -39.80 4.09 7.87
C GLU A 365 -39.13 2.87 8.49
N LEU A 366 -38.40 3.11 9.58
CA LEU A 366 -37.84 2.07 10.46
C LEU A 366 -38.59 2.08 11.79
N LEU A 367 -38.70 0.92 12.43
CA LEU A 367 -39.05 0.80 13.83
C LEU A 367 -37.79 0.70 14.65
N VAL A 368 -37.66 1.55 15.65
CA VAL A 368 -36.45 1.66 16.47
C VAL A 368 -36.81 1.66 17.95
N SER A 369 -35.98 1.08 18.80
CA SER A 369 -36.14 1.16 20.25
C SER A 369 -34.98 1.90 20.87
N ALA A 370 -35.29 2.79 21.81
CA ALA A 370 -34.31 3.49 22.62
C ALA A 370 -34.43 3.03 24.07
N PHE A 371 -33.29 2.74 24.72
CA PHE A 371 -33.23 2.29 26.10
C PHE A 371 -33.95 3.27 27.04
N SER A 372 -34.86 2.77 27.88
CA SER A 372 -35.71 3.53 28.81
C SER A 372 -36.61 4.62 28.21
N LYS A 373 -36.59 4.82 26.88
CA LYS A 373 -37.40 5.85 26.19
C LYS A 373 -38.52 5.28 25.34
N GLY A 374 -38.49 3.98 25.03
CA GLY A 374 -39.55 3.29 24.33
C GLY A 374 -39.26 2.98 22.86
N ILE A 375 -40.33 2.74 22.11
CA ILE A 375 -40.29 2.38 20.70
C ILE A 375 -40.73 3.58 19.88
N PHE A 376 -40.05 3.82 18.75
CA PHE A 376 -40.29 4.96 17.86
C PHE A 376 -40.37 4.50 16.40
N ILE A 377 -41.13 5.22 15.61
CA ILE A 377 -41.07 5.18 14.15
C ILE A 377 -40.09 6.25 13.71
N PHE A 378 -39.12 5.85 12.93
CA PHE A 378 -38.09 6.73 12.37
C PHE A 378 -38.32 6.89 10.86
N ASP A 379 -38.49 8.11 10.39
CA ASP A 379 -38.66 8.46 8.98
C ASP A 379 -37.27 8.59 8.31
N LYS A 380 -37.01 7.75 7.30
CA LYS A 380 -35.72 7.66 6.62
C LYS A 380 -35.36 8.93 5.83
N LYS A 381 -36.36 9.66 5.34
CA LYS A 381 -36.19 10.86 4.51
C LYS A 381 -35.93 12.10 5.35
N THR A 382 -36.69 12.27 6.43
CA THR A 382 -36.58 13.48 7.27
C THR A 382 -35.60 13.29 8.43
N GLY A 383 -35.27 12.07 8.79
CA GLY A 383 -34.43 11.74 9.95
C GLY A 383 -35.11 11.95 11.30
N LYS A 384 -36.42 12.20 11.31
CA LYS A 384 -37.19 12.46 12.52
C LYS A 384 -37.80 11.22 13.08
N LYS A 385 -37.91 11.15 14.40
CA LYS A 385 -38.58 10.06 15.11
C LYS A 385 -39.89 10.55 15.75
N ARG A 386 -40.89 9.66 15.81
CA ARG A 386 -42.14 9.85 16.53
C ARG A 386 -42.47 8.64 17.38
N PRO A 387 -43.14 8.77 18.53
CA PRO A 387 -43.52 7.63 19.35
C PRO A 387 -44.34 6.58 18.55
N PHE A 388 -44.04 5.31 18.78
CA PHE A 388 -44.83 4.22 18.29
C PHE A 388 -45.99 3.98 19.29
N ALA A 389 -47.19 4.39 18.91
CA ALA A 389 -48.38 4.25 19.74
C ALA A 389 -48.82 2.79 19.78
N ILE A 390 -48.46 2.06 20.82
CA ILE A 390 -49.00 0.71 21.10
C ILE A 390 -49.89 0.82 22.31
N MET A 391 -51.14 0.41 22.13
CA MET A 391 -52.15 0.38 23.17
C MET A 391 -52.08 -0.94 23.99
N SER A 392 -50.94 -1.18 24.66
CA SER A 392 -50.79 -2.26 25.62
C SER A 392 -50.26 -1.72 26.96
N PRO A 393 -51.08 -1.65 28.02
CA PRO A 393 -50.63 -1.17 29.33
C PRO A 393 -49.45 -1.93 29.90
N SER A 394 -49.38 -3.22 29.66
CA SER A 394 -48.28 -4.07 30.14
C SER A 394 -46.95 -3.76 29.38
N LEU A 395 -47.01 -3.55 28.07
CA LEU A 395 -45.81 -3.14 27.29
C LEU A 395 -45.38 -1.73 27.68
N GLU A 396 -46.29 -0.80 27.84
CA GLU A 396 -45.99 0.54 28.31
C GLU A 396 -45.35 0.58 29.70
N HIS A 397 -45.88 -0.26 30.62
CA HIS A 397 -45.27 -0.44 31.93
C HIS A 397 -43.87 -1.04 31.83
N HIS A 398 -43.66 -2.05 30.98
CA HIS A 398 -42.36 -2.65 30.77
C HIS A 398 -41.34 -1.60 30.23
N ILE A 399 -41.72 -0.83 29.23
CA ILE A 399 -40.91 0.23 28.67
C ILE A 399 -40.45 1.24 29.75
N ARG A 400 -41.34 1.64 30.63
CA ARG A 400 -41.08 2.69 31.63
C ARG A 400 -40.30 2.23 32.85
N TYR A 401 -40.52 0.97 33.29
CA TYR A 401 -40.08 0.54 34.63
C TYR A 401 -39.17 -0.68 34.67
N SER A 402 -39.07 -1.48 33.61
CA SER A 402 -38.25 -2.69 33.66
C SER A 402 -36.74 -2.44 33.57
N GLY A 403 -36.32 -1.30 33.02
CA GLY A 403 -34.91 -1.04 32.77
C GLY A 403 -34.25 -2.01 31.78
N GLN A 404 -35.07 -2.85 31.12
CA GLN A 404 -34.57 -3.85 30.17
C GLN A 404 -34.59 -3.31 28.72
N PRO A 405 -33.63 -3.73 27.89
CA PRO A 405 -33.64 -3.36 26.48
C PRO A 405 -34.79 -4.07 25.76
N ILE A 406 -35.42 -3.39 24.80
CA ILE A 406 -36.43 -3.95 23.93
C ILE A 406 -35.83 -4.20 22.58
N ASN A 407 -35.76 -5.47 22.18
CA ASN A 407 -35.27 -5.84 20.87
C ASN A 407 -36.45 -6.02 19.89
N LEU A 408 -36.24 -5.58 18.64
CA LEU A 408 -37.21 -5.63 17.57
C LEU A 408 -36.68 -6.56 16.48
N TYR A 409 -37.51 -7.50 16.06
CA TYR A 409 -37.16 -8.44 15.02
C TYR A 409 -38.32 -8.64 14.04
N ARG A 410 -38.07 -8.43 12.76
CA ARG A 410 -39.03 -8.71 11.69
C ARG A 410 -38.96 -10.20 11.36
N ASP A 411 -39.95 -10.97 11.80
CA ASP A 411 -40.02 -12.42 11.58
C ASP A 411 -40.69 -12.80 10.25
N THR A 412 -41.65 -11.99 9.81
CA THR A 412 -42.28 -12.11 8.49
C THR A 412 -42.47 -10.74 7.83
N PRO A 413 -42.82 -10.66 6.53
CA PRO A 413 -43.14 -9.40 5.89
C PRO A 413 -44.26 -8.60 6.58
N ASN A 414 -45.16 -9.30 7.30
CA ASN A 414 -46.34 -8.72 7.92
C ASN A 414 -46.31 -8.69 9.45
N SER A 415 -45.21 -9.11 10.09
CA SER A 415 -45.12 -9.10 11.55
C SER A 415 -43.73 -8.75 12.09
N ILE A 416 -43.75 -8.13 13.26
CA ILE A 416 -42.57 -7.74 14.01
C ILE A 416 -42.72 -8.29 15.43
N LEU A 417 -41.71 -9.03 15.91
CA LEU A 417 -41.60 -9.45 17.30
C LEU A 417 -40.99 -8.29 18.11
N ILE A 418 -41.63 -7.98 19.21
CA ILE A 418 -41.18 -7.04 20.24
C ILE A 418 -40.78 -7.89 21.43
N LEU A 419 -39.47 -8.09 21.59
CA LEU A 419 -38.89 -8.92 22.60
C LEU A 419 -38.77 -8.15 23.92
N SER A 420 -39.84 -8.21 24.69
CA SER A 420 -40.01 -7.69 26.04
C SER A 420 -40.44 -8.81 27.01
N SER A 421 -40.78 -8.49 28.20
CA SER A 421 -41.31 -9.48 29.18
C SER A 421 -42.70 -9.07 29.65
N PRO A 422 -43.76 -9.70 29.13
CA PRO A 422 -43.80 -10.74 28.10
C PRO A 422 -43.49 -10.27 26.70
N PRO A 423 -43.13 -11.15 25.74
CA PRO A 423 -42.93 -10.81 24.35
C PRO A 423 -44.27 -10.57 23.65
N TYR A 424 -44.26 -9.72 22.61
CA TYR A 424 -45.42 -9.40 21.78
C TYR A 424 -45.10 -9.57 20.29
N ARG A 425 -46.16 -9.85 19.51
CA ARG A 425 -46.11 -9.84 18.06
C ARG A 425 -46.97 -8.71 17.53
N TYR A 426 -46.40 -7.81 16.80
CA TYR A 426 -47.11 -6.73 16.10
C TYR A 426 -47.37 -7.11 14.65
N HIS A 427 -48.64 -7.17 14.26
CA HIS A 427 -49.09 -7.43 12.89
C HIS A 427 -49.23 -6.12 12.13
N THR A 428 -48.35 -5.91 11.12
CA THR A 428 -48.27 -4.62 10.36
C THR A 428 -49.52 -4.38 9.52
N SER A 429 -50.17 -5.42 9.01
CA SER A 429 -51.39 -5.32 8.18
C SER A 429 -52.64 -4.97 9.00
N THR A 430 -52.80 -5.55 10.17
CA THR A 430 -53.96 -5.31 11.06
C THR A 430 -53.71 -4.25 12.11
N ARG A 431 -52.45 -3.86 12.31
CA ARG A 431 -51.99 -2.96 13.38
C ARG A 431 -52.32 -3.46 14.80
N GLN A 432 -52.45 -4.76 14.95
CA GLN A 432 -52.75 -5.38 16.24
C GLN A 432 -51.50 -5.94 16.90
N LEU A 433 -51.52 -5.93 18.22
CA LEU A 433 -50.51 -6.54 19.08
C LEU A 433 -51.12 -7.81 19.70
N THR A 434 -50.39 -8.94 19.57
CA THR A 434 -50.78 -10.24 20.15
C THR A 434 -49.67 -10.81 21.03
#